data_b2e981df1d9e3c1899009d7e19608d6b
#
_entry.id   b2e981df1d9e3c1899009d7e19608d6b
#
_cell.length_a   1.000
_cell.length_b   1.000
_cell.length_c   1.000
_cell.angle_alpha   90.00
_cell.angle_beta   90.00
_cell.angle_gamma   90.00
#
_symmetry.space_group_name_H-M   'P 1'
#
loop_
_entity.id
_entity.type
_entity.pdbx_description
1 polymer ?
#
loop_
_entity_poly.entity_id
_entity_poly.type
_entity_poly.pdbx_seq_one_letter_code
_entity_poly.pdbx_strand_id
1 'polypeptide(L)'
;MFALLASLASCAYYLQHEEKSFLSWMRSTNQFYTGDEYQTRFGIFLANQRLVKEHNAANKKFTVALNKFAAYTPAEYKALLGFRMDLKKRVAVKSTKKANAESLDWRDKGVVNGIKDQAQCGSCWAFSTVQAIESADAISTGTLQSFSEQNLVDCVTSCFGCNGGLMTEAFQYVIDNQNGQWCLESDYVYKAVDGICQFSKYSHVGSISKYVNVNEGDEDDLAAKCEQYGPVAVAIDASNWSFQLYHGGIYDESSCSPSNLDHGVGCVGYGSEDGTKYWIVRNSWGTSWGEKGYIRMIWKNNQCGIASMATLPFA
;
A
#
# COMPACT_ATOMS: atom_id res chain seq x y z
N MET A 1 26.67 -27.26 -39.10
CA MET A 1 25.22 -27.18 -39.40
C MET A 1 24.35 -27.82 -38.33
N PHE A 2 24.62 -29.03 -37.82
CA PHE A 2 23.82 -29.69 -36.76
C PHE A 2 23.81 -28.93 -35.42
N ALA A 3 24.90 -28.32 -34.98
CA ALA A 3 24.96 -27.56 -33.72
C ALA A 3 24.10 -26.29 -33.74
N LEU A 4 23.98 -25.60 -34.87
CA LEU A 4 23.11 -24.42 -35.03
C LEU A 4 21.63 -24.79 -35.02
N LEU A 5 21.27 -25.91 -35.66
CA LEU A 5 19.88 -26.39 -35.66
C LEU A 5 19.42 -26.85 -34.28
N ALA A 6 20.33 -27.51 -33.53
CA ALA A 6 20.04 -27.91 -32.14
C ALA A 6 19.86 -26.71 -31.19
N SER A 7 20.65 -25.64 -31.37
CA SER A 7 20.50 -24.40 -30.57
C SER A 7 19.23 -23.65 -30.91
N LEU A 8 18.80 -23.59 -32.16
CA LEU A 8 17.55 -22.96 -32.59
C LEU A 8 16.31 -23.73 -32.09
N ALA A 9 16.35 -25.07 -32.15
CA ALA A 9 15.28 -25.92 -31.62
C ALA A 9 15.15 -25.80 -30.10
N SER A 10 16.27 -25.73 -29.36
CA SER A 10 16.28 -25.50 -27.92
C SER A 10 15.74 -24.13 -27.56
N CYS A 11 16.11 -23.08 -28.31
CA CYS A 11 15.60 -21.72 -28.10
C CYS A 11 14.06 -21.64 -28.35
N ALA A 12 13.58 -22.25 -29.43
CA ALA A 12 12.16 -22.30 -29.75
C ALA A 12 11.34 -23.05 -28.69
N TYR A 13 11.87 -24.19 -28.20
CA TYR A 13 11.21 -24.94 -27.11
C TYR A 13 11.17 -24.15 -25.80
N TYR A 14 12.24 -23.44 -25.46
CA TYR A 14 12.31 -22.59 -24.27
C TYR A 14 11.30 -21.45 -24.34
N LEU A 15 11.21 -20.75 -25.47
CA LEU A 15 10.23 -19.68 -25.69
C LEU A 15 8.79 -20.19 -25.61
N GLN A 16 8.49 -21.38 -26.14
CA GLN A 16 7.15 -21.97 -26.01
C GLN A 16 6.76 -22.28 -24.57
N HIS A 17 7.71 -22.74 -23.75
CA HIS A 17 7.46 -22.99 -22.34
C HIS A 17 7.19 -21.69 -21.56
N GLU A 18 7.95 -20.65 -21.82
CA GLU A 18 7.76 -19.34 -21.18
C GLU A 18 6.46 -18.68 -21.62
N GLU A 19 6.07 -18.80 -22.89
CA GLU A 19 4.79 -18.31 -23.38
C GLU A 19 3.60 -19.01 -22.72
N LYS A 20 3.67 -20.33 -22.49
CA LYS A 20 2.65 -21.06 -21.72
C LYS A 20 2.53 -20.52 -20.29
N SER A 21 3.66 -20.20 -19.66
CA SER A 21 3.68 -19.59 -18.32
C SER A 21 3.00 -18.22 -18.31
N PHE A 22 3.27 -17.39 -19.31
CA PHE A 22 2.63 -16.08 -19.46
C PHE A 22 1.13 -16.19 -19.71
N LEU A 23 0.69 -17.08 -20.59
CA LEU A 23 -0.73 -17.34 -20.85
C LEU A 23 -1.46 -17.85 -19.59
N SER A 24 -0.81 -18.72 -18.80
CA SER A 24 -1.34 -19.19 -17.53
C SER A 24 -1.49 -18.05 -16.52
N TRP A 25 -0.47 -17.18 -16.42
CA TRP A 25 -0.49 -16.00 -15.57
C TRP A 25 -1.59 -15.02 -16.00
N MET A 26 -1.73 -14.72 -17.31
CA MET A 26 -2.80 -13.87 -17.83
C MET A 26 -4.18 -14.36 -17.40
N ARG A 27 -4.42 -15.69 -17.49
CA ARG A 27 -5.69 -16.30 -17.05
C ARG A 27 -5.91 -16.17 -15.55
N SER A 28 -4.89 -16.46 -14.75
CA SER A 28 -4.98 -16.43 -13.28
C SER A 28 -5.16 -15.01 -12.71
N THR A 29 -4.67 -14.00 -13.44
CA THR A 29 -4.76 -12.58 -13.04
C THR A 29 -5.85 -11.81 -13.78
N ASN A 30 -6.66 -12.51 -14.61
CA ASN A 30 -7.71 -11.93 -15.45
C ASN A 30 -7.20 -10.77 -16.32
N GLN A 31 -6.03 -10.96 -16.93
CA GLN A 31 -5.42 -9.99 -17.84
C GLN A 31 -5.53 -10.50 -19.27
N PHE A 32 -5.71 -9.58 -20.21
CA PHE A 32 -5.86 -9.93 -21.60
C PHE A 32 -5.13 -8.92 -22.49
N TYR A 33 -4.14 -9.40 -23.26
CA TYR A 33 -3.34 -8.59 -24.17
C TYR A 33 -3.33 -9.20 -25.57
N THR A 34 -3.26 -8.38 -26.62
CA THR A 34 -3.22 -8.80 -28.03
C THR A 34 -2.25 -7.94 -28.82
N GLY A 35 -1.83 -8.43 -30.01
CA GLY A 35 -0.98 -7.69 -30.94
C GLY A 35 0.34 -7.26 -30.32
N ASP A 36 0.75 -6.01 -30.59
CA ASP A 36 2.03 -5.47 -30.12
C ASP A 36 2.08 -5.33 -28.59
N GLU A 37 0.94 -5.08 -27.96
CA GLU A 37 0.85 -5.03 -26.50
C GLU A 37 1.19 -6.40 -25.89
N TYR A 38 0.70 -7.49 -26.46
CA TYR A 38 1.04 -8.84 -26.00
C TYR A 38 2.55 -9.07 -25.99
N GLN A 39 3.26 -8.68 -27.05
CA GLN A 39 4.71 -8.85 -27.14
C GLN A 39 5.44 -8.01 -26.09
N THR A 40 5.01 -6.78 -25.89
CA THR A 40 5.57 -5.88 -24.87
C THR A 40 5.38 -6.46 -23.46
N ARG A 41 4.16 -6.89 -23.13
CA ARG A 41 3.82 -7.47 -21.82
C ARG A 41 4.55 -8.78 -21.57
N PHE A 42 4.64 -9.61 -22.59
CA PHE A 42 5.41 -10.86 -22.51
C PHE A 42 6.89 -10.60 -22.21
N GLY A 43 7.50 -9.62 -22.88
CA GLY A 43 8.89 -9.22 -22.60
C GLY A 43 9.10 -8.74 -21.16
N ILE A 44 8.18 -7.89 -20.62
CA ILE A 44 8.23 -7.44 -19.23
C ILE A 44 8.05 -8.62 -18.25
N PHE A 45 7.06 -9.48 -18.51
CA PHE A 45 6.83 -10.67 -17.72
C PHE A 45 8.06 -11.57 -17.63
N LEU A 46 8.76 -11.82 -18.76
CA LEU A 46 9.96 -12.63 -18.78
C LEU A 46 11.11 -12.00 -17.98
N ALA A 47 11.27 -10.68 -18.07
CA ALA A 47 12.26 -9.97 -17.26
C ALA A 47 11.98 -10.14 -15.76
N ASN A 48 10.73 -9.93 -15.35
CA ASN A 48 10.31 -10.10 -13.96
C ASN A 48 10.40 -11.57 -13.50
N GLN A 49 10.12 -12.53 -14.37
CA GLN A 49 10.28 -13.96 -14.05
C GLN A 49 11.75 -14.30 -13.71
N ARG A 50 12.71 -13.71 -14.41
CA ARG A 50 14.15 -13.90 -14.12
C ARG A 50 14.50 -13.28 -12.76
N LEU A 51 14.08 -12.04 -12.52
CA LEU A 51 14.30 -11.36 -11.23
C LEU A 51 13.71 -12.17 -10.05
N VAL A 52 12.50 -12.71 -10.20
CA VAL A 52 11.87 -13.56 -9.19
C VAL A 52 12.69 -14.82 -8.92
N LYS A 53 13.16 -15.51 -9.97
CA LYS A 53 13.99 -16.71 -9.81
C LYS A 53 15.31 -16.41 -9.11
N GLU A 54 16.01 -15.35 -9.51
CA GLU A 54 17.29 -14.94 -8.94
C GLU A 54 17.14 -14.54 -7.46
N HIS A 55 16.14 -13.70 -7.15
CA HIS A 55 15.88 -13.25 -5.79
C HIS A 55 15.57 -14.42 -4.84
N ASN A 56 14.65 -15.29 -5.24
CA ASN A 56 14.24 -16.41 -4.39
C ASN A 56 15.35 -17.47 -4.22
N ALA A 57 16.24 -17.62 -5.21
CA ALA A 57 17.42 -18.48 -5.08
C ALA A 57 18.48 -17.93 -4.11
N ALA A 58 18.48 -16.63 -3.84
CA ALA A 58 19.43 -15.98 -2.93
C ALA A 58 19.08 -16.13 -1.44
N ASN A 59 18.02 -16.87 -1.09
CA ASN A 59 17.57 -17.14 0.29
C ASN A 59 17.47 -15.88 1.16
N LYS A 60 16.89 -14.82 0.64
CA LYS A 60 16.63 -13.58 1.38
C LYS A 60 15.53 -13.78 2.42
N LYS A 61 15.37 -12.82 3.34
CA LYS A 61 14.33 -12.86 4.40
C LYS A 61 12.91 -12.76 3.87
N PHE A 62 12.74 -12.38 2.61
CA PHE A 62 11.43 -12.30 1.95
C PHE A 62 11.48 -12.91 0.56
N THR A 63 10.33 -13.29 0.07
CA THR A 63 10.13 -13.88 -1.27
C THR A 63 9.34 -12.93 -2.16
N VAL A 64 9.53 -13.08 -3.47
CA VAL A 64 8.79 -12.36 -4.51
C VAL A 64 8.11 -13.35 -5.45
N ALA A 65 7.01 -12.94 -6.10
CA ALA A 65 6.27 -13.78 -7.03
C ALA A 65 5.68 -12.96 -8.18
N LEU A 66 5.33 -13.65 -9.26
CA LEU A 66 4.64 -13.06 -10.41
C LEU A 66 3.16 -12.82 -10.06
N ASN A 67 2.89 -11.69 -9.41
CA ASN A 67 1.54 -11.24 -9.06
C ASN A 67 0.89 -10.47 -10.22
N LYS A 68 -0.25 -9.81 -9.98
CA LYS A 68 -1.00 -9.03 -11.00
C LYS A 68 -0.20 -7.92 -11.68
N PHE A 69 0.91 -7.49 -11.10
CA PHE A 69 1.78 -6.44 -11.63
C PHE A 69 2.97 -6.97 -12.45
N ALA A 70 3.08 -8.28 -12.66
CA ALA A 70 4.25 -8.88 -13.28
C ALA A 70 4.50 -8.47 -14.75
N ALA A 71 3.49 -7.90 -15.43
CA ALA A 71 3.63 -7.38 -16.78
C ALA A 71 3.39 -5.86 -16.87
N TYR A 72 3.39 -5.13 -15.74
CA TYR A 72 3.25 -3.68 -15.72
C TYR A 72 4.52 -2.99 -16.23
N THR A 73 4.35 -1.95 -17.02
CA THR A 73 5.43 -1.01 -17.33
C THR A 73 5.81 -0.22 -16.08
N PRO A 74 7.04 0.31 -16.00
CA PRO A 74 7.42 1.21 -14.91
C PRO A 74 6.49 2.43 -14.75
N ALA A 75 5.94 2.95 -15.86
CA ALA A 75 5.01 4.07 -15.81
C ALA A 75 3.66 3.68 -15.18
N GLU A 76 3.11 2.52 -15.52
CA GLU A 76 1.87 2.02 -14.91
C GLU A 76 2.04 1.72 -13.43
N TYR A 77 3.15 1.10 -13.03
CA TYR A 77 3.42 0.87 -11.63
C TYR A 77 3.57 2.20 -10.86
N LYS A 78 4.33 3.14 -11.41
CA LYS A 78 4.51 4.48 -10.82
C LYS A 78 3.19 5.23 -10.68
N ALA A 79 2.22 5.03 -11.58
CA ALA A 79 0.91 5.67 -11.50
C ALA A 79 0.07 5.20 -10.29
N LEU A 80 0.38 4.03 -9.70
CA LEU A 80 -0.25 3.56 -8.46
C LEU A 80 0.34 4.25 -7.21
N LEU A 81 1.55 4.80 -7.32
CA LEU A 81 2.29 5.41 -6.22
C LEU A 81 1.89 6.89 -6.11
N GLY A 82 0.73 7.14 -5.52
CA GLY A 82 0.08 8.44 -5.49
C GLY A 82 0.33 9.25 -4.21
N PHE A 83 1.35 8.94 -3.40
CA PHE A 83 1.72 9.80 -2.29
C PHE A 83 2.54 10.99 -2.79
N ARG A 84 2.16 12.20 -2.36
CA ARG A 84 2.89 13.43 -2.70
C ARG A 84 3.33 14.12 -1.41
N MET A 85 4.64 14.17 -1.21
CA MET A 85 5.22 14.82 -0.04
C MET A 85 4.99 16.34 -0.09
N ASP A 86 4.46 16.90 1.01
CA ASP A 86 4.44 18.34 1.24
C ASP A 86 5.68 18.73 2.01
N LEU A 87 6.35 19.80 1.56
CA LEU A 87 7.52 20.39 2.22
C LEU A 87 7.15 21.27 3.43
N LYS A 88 5.85 21.41 3.75
CA LYS A 88 5.42 22.14 4.95
C LYS A 88 5.94 21.45 6.21
N LYS A 89 6.44 22.27 7.14
CA LYS A 89 6.93 21.78 8.42
C LYS A 89 5.81 21.11 9.19
N ARG A 90 5.99 19.81 9.50
CA ARG A 90 5.05 19.04 10.30
C ARG A 90 5.32 19.29 11.78
N VAL A 91 4.26 19.48 12.54
CA VAL A 91 4.34 19.54 13.99
C VAL A 91 3.97 18.15 14.53
N ALA A 92 4.88 17.54 15.24
CA ALA A 92 4.67 16.29 15.95
C ALA A 92 4.88 16.50 17.44
N VAL A 93 4.09 15.82 18.25
CA VAL A 93 4.28 15.76 19.70
C VAL A 93 4.73 14.35 20.03
N LYS A 94 5.95 14.22 20.55
CA LYS A 94 6.49 12.91 20.91
C LYS A 94 5.64 12.26 21.99
N SER A 95 5.39 10.96 21.84
CA SER A 95 4.74 10.16 22.87
C SER A 95 5.58 10.16 24.16
N THR A 96 4.93 10.37 25.30
CA THR A 96 5.56 10.21 26.61
C THR A 96 5.56 8.74 27.06
N LYS A 97 4.77 7.89 26.40
CA LYS A 97 4.69 6.45 26.65
C LYS A 97 5.56 5.73 25.63
N LYS A 98 6.19 4.64 26.06
CA LYS A 98 6.84 3.67 25.18
C LYS A 98 5.85 2.56 24.86
N ALA A 99 6.01 1.92 23.71
CA ALA A 99 5.32 0.68 23.43
C ALA A 99 5.81 -0.39 24.42
N ASN A 100 4.87 -1.11 25.04
CA ASN A 100 5.18 -2.13 26.05
C ASN A 100 4.91 -3.55 25.53
N ALA A 101 4.05 -3.70 24.52
CA ALA A 101 3.75 -4.99 23.94
C ALA A 101 4.92 -5.50 23.08
N GLU A 102 5.24 -6.78 23.19
CA GLU A 102 6.22 -7.44 22.30
C GLU A 102 5.70 -7.57 20.87
N SER A 103 4.37 -7.70 20.73
CA SER A 103 3.65 -7.73 19.45
C SER A 103 2.28 -7.09 19.58
N LEU A 104 1.80 -6.53 18.49
CA LEU A 104 0.48 -5.91 18.38
C LEU A 104 -0.09 -6.19 16.98
N ASP A 105 -1.35 -6.62 16.92
CA ASP A 105 -2.08 -6.78 15.68
C ASP A 105 -3.52 -6.27 15.86
N TRP A 106 -3.83 -5.13 15.28
CA TRP A 106 -5.15 -4.53 15.35
C TRP A 106 -6.22 -5.30 14.57
N ARG A 107 -5.81 -6.20 13.65
CA ARG A 107 -6.75 -7.10 12.95
C ARG A 107 -7.44 -8.04 13.93
N ASP A 108 -6.71 -8.52 14.94
CA ASP A 108 -7.23 -9.41 15.99
C ASP A 108 -8.21 -8.69 16.94
N LYS A 109 -8.19 -7.35 16.92
CA LYS A 109 -9.13 -6.54 17.73
C LYS A 109 -10.43 -6.21 16.99
N GLY A 110 -10.59 -6.63 15.74
CA GLY A 110 -11.80 -6.40 14.95
C GLY A 110 -12.04 -4.95 14.53
N VAL A 111 -10.99 -4.13 14.49
CA VAL A 111 -11.07 -2.69 14.13
C VAL A 111 -10.42 -2.38 12.77
N VAL A 112 -10.04 -3.40 12.02
CA VAL A 112 -9.43 -3.25 10.70
C VAL A 112 -10.32 -3.93 9.66
N ASN A 113 -10.80 -3.17 8.67
CA ASN A 113 -11.61 -3.68 7.56
C ASN A 113 -10.83 -4.62 6.64
N GLY A 114 -11.55 -5.39 5.82
CA GLY A 114 -10.97 -6.20 4.75
C GLY A 114 -10.12 -5.39 3.78
N ILE A 115 -9.22 -6.07 3.09
CA ILE A 115 -8.33 -5.43 2.08
C ILE A 115 -9.17 -4.91 0.91
N LYS A 116 -8.91 -3.65 0.54
CA LYS A 116 -9.49 -2.96 -0.61
C LYS A 116 -8.50 -2.91 -1.78
N ASP A 117 -8.94 -2.44 -2.96
CA ASP A 117 -8.11 -2.32 -4.16
C ASP A 117 -8.31 -0.94 -4.82
N GLN A 118 -7.25 -0.14 -4.87
CA GLN A 118 -7.25 1.18 -5.50
C GLN A 118 -7.28 1.14 -7.03
N ALA A 119 -7.13 -0.06 -7.63
CA ALA A 119 -7.07 -0.26 -9.07
C ALA A 119 -6.04 0.67 -9.76
N GLN A 120 -6.35 1.19 -10.97
CA GLN A 120 -5.45 2.05 -11.77
C GLN A 120 -5.61 3.54 -11.43
N CYS A 121 -5.58 3.87 -10.14
CA CYS A 121 -5.69 5.25 -9.64
C CYS A 121 -4.66 5.47 -8.54
N GLY A 122 -3.93 6.56 -8.59
CA GLY A 122 -2.93 6.94 -7.58
C GLY A 122 -3.56 7.48 -6.29
N SER A 123 -4.58 6.79 -5.78
CA SER A 123 -5.36 7.17 -4.60
C SER A 123 -4.91 6.49 -3.31
N CYS A 124 -3.71 5.91 -3.26
CA CYS A 124 -3.17 5.25 -2.07
C CYS A 124 -3.22 6.14 -0.82
N TRP A 125 -3.06 7.45 -0.98
CA TRP A 125 -3.22 8.44 0.08
C TRP A 125 -4.63 8.42 0.69
N ALA A 126 -5.68 8.27 -0.13
CA ALA A 126 -7.07 8.19 0.32
C ALA A 126 -7.32 6.87 1.08
N PHE A 127 -6.83 5.73 0.55
CA PHE A 127 -6.93 4.43 1.23
C PHE A 127 -6.18 4.41 2.56
N SER A 128 -4.97 4.99 2.61
CA SER A 128 -4.20 5.14 3.84
C SER A 128 -4.94 6.00 4.88
N THR A 129 -5.56 7.09 4.44
CA THR A 129 -6.37 7.97 5.28
C THR A 129 -7.59 7.24 5.82
N VAL A 130 -8.39 6.64 4.94
CA VAL A 130 -9.67 5.99 5.29
C VAL A 130 -9.45 4.83 6.26
N GLN A 131 -8.46 3.97 6.03
CA GLN A 131 -8.21 2.85 6.94
C GLN A 131 -7.87 3.28 8.38
N ALA A 132 -7.15 4.39 8.53
CA ALA A 132 -6.84 4.93 9.86
C ALA A 132 -8.09 5.47 10.56
N ILE A 133 -8.99 6.12 9.80
CA ILE A 133 -10.23 6.65 10.32
C ILE A 133 -11.23 5.54 10.68
N GLU A 134 -11.39 4.55 9.79
CA GLU A 134 -12.23 3.36 10.05
C GLU A 134 -11.85 2.71 11.38
N SER A 135 -10.55 2.60 11.64
CA SER A 135 -10.04 2.01 12.88
C SER A 135 -10.23 2.93 14.09
N ALA A 136 -9.99 4.24 13.96
CA ALA A 136 -10.20 5.20 15.03
C ALA A 136 -11.68 5.28 15.44
N ASP A 137 -12.58 5.31 14.46
CA ASP A 137 -14.03 5.28 14.69
C ASP A 137 -14.46 3.97 15.37
N ALA A 138 -13.98 2.83 14.88
CA ALA A 138 -14.29 1.52 15.47
C ALA A 138 -13.77 1.38 16.91
N ILE A 139 -12.60 1.94 17.24
CA ILE A 139 -12.07 1.96 18.61
C ILE A 139 -12.94 2.84 19.51
N SER A 140 -13.43 3.97 19.01
CA SER A 140 -14.25 4.92 19.76
C SER A 140 -15.69 4.44 19.97
N THR A 141 -16.30 3.88 18.90
CA THR A 141 -17.74 3.55 18.87
C THR A 141 -18.05 2.08 19.14
N GLY A 142 -17.05 1.19 19.00
CA GLY A 142 -17.23 -0.25 19.05
C GLY A 142 -17.82 -0.86 17.77
N THR A 143 -18.02 -0.07 16.71
CA THR A 143 -18.64 -0.52 15.46
C THR A 143 -17.72 -0.26 14.28
N LEU A 144 -17.27 -1.32 13.60
CA LEU A 144 -16.44 -1.19 12.41
C LEU A 144 -17.32 -0.94 11.18
N GLN A 145 -17.14 0.21 10.54
CA GLN A 145 -17.81 0.62 9.31
C GLN A 145 -16.78 0.77 8.16
N SER A 146 -17.23 0.66 6.91
CA SER A 146 -16.39 0.91 5.73
C SER A 146 -16.71 2.30 5.19
N PHE A 147 -15.71 3.17 5.14
CA PHE A 147 -15.82 4.54 4.65
C PHE A 147 -15.33 4.67 3.21
N SER A 148 -15.83 5.70 2.52
CA SER A 148 -15.61 5.95 1.10
C SER A 148 -14.25 6.60 0.84
N GLU A 149 -13.41 5.95 0.07
CA GLU A 149 -12.21 6.55 -0.53
C GLU A 149 -12.57 7.51 -1.66
N GLN A 150 -13.68 7.25 -2.40
CA GLN A 150 -14.14 8.15 -3.45
C GLN A 150 -14.52 9.52 -2.91
N ASN A 151 -15.06 9.60 -1.69
CA ASN A 151 -15.32 10.88 -1.01
C ASN A 151 -14.04 11.74 -0.96
N LEU A 152 -12.90 11.15 -0.61
CA LEU A 152 -11.64 11.90 -0.57
C LEU A 152 -11.12 12.23 -1.96
N VAL A 153 -11.14 11.26 -2.89
CA VAL A 153 -10.66 11.44 -4.27
C VAL A 153 -11.37 12.60 -4.96
N ASP A 154 -12.69 12.72 -4.77
CA ASP A 154 -13.52 13.72 -5.45
C ASP A 154 -13.58 15.06 -4.72
N CYS A 155 -13.44 15.06 -3.38
CA CYS A 155 -13.75 16.25 -2.58
C CYS A 155 -12.51 17.01 -2.08
N VAL A 156 -11.38 16.32 -1.81
CA VAL A 156 -10.20 16.97 -1.20
C VAL A 156 -9.47 17.83 -2.22
N THR A 157 -9.81 19.12 -2.26
CA THR A 157 -9.30 20.07 -3.27
C THR A 157 -7.82 20.43 -3.08
N SER A 158 -7.22 20.16 -1.93
CA SER A 158 -5.77 20.30 -1.68
C SER A 158 -4.96 19.10 -2.18
N CYS A 159 -5.63 18.01 -2.61
CA CYS A 159 -5.05 16.83 -3.27
C CYS A 159 -5.44 16.79 -4.75
N PHE A 160 -4.90 15.81 -5.47
CA PHE A 160 -5.01 15.71 -6.94
C PHE A 160 -5.75 14.43 -7.38
N GLY A 161 -6.68 13.94 -6.56
CA GLY A 161 -7.48 12.75 -6.86
C GLY A 161 -6.62 11.52 -7.18
N CYS A 162 -6.82 10.93 -8.37
CA CYS A 162 -6.03 9.81 -8.87
C CYS A 162 -4.58 10.17 -9.23
N ASN A 163 -4.22 11.45 -9.26
CA ASN A 163 -2.85 11.90 -9.49
C ASN A 163 -2.06 12.12 -8.19
N GLY A 164 -2.64 11.77 -7.05
CA GLY A 164 -1.95 11.73 -5.78
C GLY A 164 -2.45 12.73 -4.74
N GLY A 165 -1.97 12.55 -3.52
CA GLY A 165 -2.33 13.39 -2.38
C GLY A 165 -1.55 13.05 -1.12
N LEU A 166 -2.02 13.59 0.00
CA LEU A 166 -1.37 13.52 1.30
C LEU A 166 -2.41 13.25 2.40
N MET A 167 -2.14 12.31 3.30
CA MET A 167 -3.09 11.89 4.34
C MET A 167 -3.44 13.03 5.30
N THR A 168 -2.46 13.87 5.66
CA THR A 168 -2.70 15.04 6.54
C THR A 168 -3.57 16.11 5.90
N GLU A 169 -3.45 16.34 4.58
CA GLU A 169 -4.34 17.24 3.83
C GLU A 169 -5.78 16.67 3.80
N ALA A 170 -5.91 15.34 3.66
CA ALA A 170 -7.21 14.69 3.71
C ALA A 170 -7.87 14.81 5.10
N PHE A 171 -7.14 14.54 6.18
CA PHE A 171 -7.66 14.72 7.53
C PHE A 171 -8.07 16.18 7.77
N GLN A 172 -7.20 17.13 7.43
CA GLN A 172 -7.50 18.54 7.63
C GLN A 172 -8.72 18.99 6.83
N TYR A 173 -8.81 18.57 5.55
CA TYR A 173 -9.95 18.91 4.70
C TYR A 173 -11.27 18.43 5.30
N VAL A 174 -11.31 17.18 5.78
CA VAL A 174 -12.53 16.61 6.35
C VAL A 174 -12.91 17.30 7.65
N ILE A 175 -11.96 17.66 8.50
CA ILE A 175 -12.22 18.45 9.72
C ILE A 175 -12.82 19.81 9.36
N ASP A 176 -12.22 20.51 8.41
CA ASP A 176 -12.56 21.90 8.09
C ASP A 176 -13.83 22.04 7.21
N ASN A 177 -14.07 21.08 6.30
CA ASN A 177 -15.09 21.20 5.26
C ASN A 177 -16.22 20.18 5.34
N GLN A 178 -16.02 19.07 6.07
CA GLN A 178 -17.02 18.01 6.24
C GLN A 178 -17.43 17.81 7.71
N ASN A 179 -17.11 18.76 8.58
CA ASN A 179 -17.38 18.68 10.01
C ASN A 179 -16.85 17.37 10.67
N GLY A 180 -15.70 16.88 10.18
CA GLY A 180 -15.08 15.65 10.62
C GLY A 180 -15.75 14.37 10.13
N GLN A 181 -16.77 14.42 9.28
CA GLN A 181 -17.62 13.29 8.91
C GLN A 181 -17.27 12.69 7.54
N TRP A 182 -17.72 11.47 7.31
CA TRP A 182 -17.52 10.69 6.08
C TRP A 182 -18.82 10.15 5.49
N CYS A 183 -18.77 9.72 4.21
CA CYS A 183 -19.77 8.85 3.61
C CYS A 183 -19.38 7.38 3.80
N LEU A 184 -20.37 6.49 3.88
CA LEU A 184 -20.14 5.04 3.79
C LEU A 184 -19.67 4.65 2.37
N GLU A 185 -18.82 3.63 2.29
CA GLU A 185 -18.41 3.03 1.01
C GLU A 185 -19.61 2.47 0.23
N SER A 186 -20.63 1.94 0.92
CA SER A 186 -21.87 1.45 0.29
C SER A 186 -22.67 2.52 -0.45
N ASP A 187 -22.57 3.77 -0.02
CA ASP A 187 -23.34 4.91 -0.56
C ASP A 187 -22.53 5.67 -1.62
N TYR A 188 -21.26 5.90 -1.36
CA TYR A 188 -20.34 6.61 -2.24
C TYR A 188 -19.22 5.67 -2.69
N VAL A 189 -19.59 4.74 -3.59
CA VAL A 189 -18.74 3.62 -4.01
C VAL A 189 -17.50 4.10 -4.75
N TYR A 190 -16.36 3.44 -4.47
CA TYR A 190 -15.10 3.70 -5.14
C TYR A 190 -15.13 3.34 -6.64
N LYS A 191 -14.61 4.22 -7.48
CA LYS A 191 -14.66 4.11 -8.96
C LYS A 191 -13.29 4.08 -9.63
N ALA A 192 -12.22 4.36 -8.91
CA ALA A 192 -10.85 4.48 -9.43
C ALA A 192 -10.67 5.55 -10.54
N VAL A 193 -11.48 6.59 -10.52
CA VAL A 193 -11.41 7.75 -11.40
C VAL A 193 -11.77 9.02 -10.64
N ASP A 194 -11.25 10.15 -11.08
CA ASP A 194 -11.62 11.47 -10.55
C ASP A 194 -13.07 11.80 -10.89
N GLY A 195 -13.80 12.37 -9.93
CA GLY A 195 -15.19 12.77 -10.08
C GLY A 195 -15.47 14.15 -9.48
N ILE A 196 -16.75 14.50 -9.48
CA ILE A 196 -17.24 15.72 -8.81
C ILE A 196 -17.67 15.34 -7.40
N CYS A 197 -17.26 16.13 -6.41
CA CYS A 197 -17.62 15.94 -5.00
C CYS A 197 -19.14 15.82 -4.82
N GLN A 198 -19.58 14.75 -4.18
CA GLN A 198 -20.98 14.45 -3.92
C GLN A 198 -21.27 14.25 -2.44
N PHE A 199 -20.36 14.67 -1.55
CA PHE A 199 -20.50 14.51 -0.10
C PHE A 199 -21.90 14.91 0.40
N SER A 200 -22.43 16.07 -0.02
CA SER A 200 -23.74 16.58 0.41
C SER A 200 -24.96 15.75 -0.05
N LYS A 201 -24.75 14.75 -0.93
CA LYS A 201 -25.85 13.91 -1.42
C LYS A 201 -26.11 12.68 -0.59
N TYR A 202 -25.16 12.29 0.25
CA TYR A 202 -25.20 11.05 1.02
C TYR A 202 -25.32 11.32 2.53
N SER A 203 -25.65 10.29 3.27
CA SER A 203 -25.63 10.33 4.73
C SER A 203 -24.20 10.39 5.24
N HIS A 204 -23.99 11.14 6.32
CA HIS A 204 -22.69 11.33 6.91
C HIS A 204 -22.57 10.50 8.20
N VAL A 205 -21.43 9.86 8.37
CA VAL A 205 -21.13 8.96 9.49
C VAL A 205 -19.72 9.20 10.02
N GLY A 206 -19.44 8.68 11.22
CA GLY A 206 -18.17 8.84 11.88
C GLY A 206 -17.89 10.29 12.27
N SER A 207 -16.83 10.52 12.97
CA SER A 207 -16.33 11.87 13.24
C SER A 207 -14.87 11.82 13.63
N ILE A 208 -14.05 12.72 13.08
CA ILE A 208 -12.74 13.04 13.63
C ILE A 208 -12.67 14.50 14.02
N SER A 209 -11.97 14.81 15.10
CA SER A 209 -11.81 16.17 15.60
C SER A 209 -10.40 16.72 15.42
N LYS A 210 -9.41 15.86 15.29
CA LYS A 210 -7.99 16.21 15.12
C LYS A 210 -7.19 15.02 14.59
N TYR A 211 -5.96 15.28 14.23
CA TYR A 211 -4.95 14.24 13.96
C TYR A 211 -3.62 14.64 14.62
N VAL A 212 -2.75 13.67 14.81
CA VAL A 212 -1.38 13.88 15.31
C VAL A 212 -0.38 13.19 14.43
N ASN A 213 0.82 13.77 14.33
CA ASN A 213 1.92 13.20 13.60
C ASN A 213 2.84 12.41 14.54
N VAL A 214 3.47 11.37 14.00
CA VAL A 214 4.62 10.71 14.60
C VAL A 214 5.85 11.60 14.38
N ASN A 215 6.80 11.62 15.32
CA ASN A 215 8.07 12.28 15.12
C ASN A 215 8.79 11.65 13.93
N GLU A 216 9.30 12.50 13.05
CA GLU A 216 9.92 12.07 11.79
C GLU A 216 11.08 11.09 12.05
N GLY A 217 10.99 9.91 11.46
CA GLY A 217 11.99 8.85 11.57
C GLY A 217 12.04 8.10 12.90
N ASP A 218 11.16 8.43 13.86
CA ASP A 218 11.13 7.82 15.19
C ASP A 218 10.20 6.59 15.20
N GLU A 219 10.78 5.40 14.95
CA GLU A 219 10.05 4.14 14.96
C GLU A 219 9.51 3.76 16.34
N ASP A 220 10.16 4.19 17.43
CA ASP A 220 9.65 3.96 18.77
C ASP A 220 8.41 4.81 19.07
N ASP A 221 8.37 6.04 18.55
CA ASP A 221 7.17 6.90 18.64
C ASP A 221 6.03 6.35 17.77
N LEU A 222 6.35 5.79 16.59
CA LEU A 222 5.37 5.09 15.76
C LEU A 222 4.75 3.90 16.50
N ALA A 223 5.57 3.06 17.13
CA ALA A 223 5.09 1.92 17.90
C ALA A 223 4.22 2.33 19.08
N ALA A 224 4.68 3.34 19.84
CA ALA A 224 3.95 3.86 20.99
C ALA A 224 2.57 4.41 20.60
N LYS A 225 2.48 5.16 19.52
CA LYS A 225 1.22 5.72 19.02
C LYS A 225 0.31 4.65 18.43
N CYS A 226 0.88 3.70 17.68
CA CYS A 226 0.13 2.56 17.16
C CYS A 226 -0.48 1.72 18.29
N GLU A 227 0.27 1.45 19.37
CA GLU A 227 -0.24 0.71 20.53
C GLU A 227 -1.31 1.48 21.28
N GLN A 228 -1.09 2.77 21.48
CA GLN A 228 -1.95 3.60 22.34
C GLN A 228 -3.26 4.00 21.65
N TYR A 229 -3.24 4.26 20.36
CA TYR A 229 -4.35 4.94 19.67
C TYR A 229 -4.95 4.17 18.50
N GLY A 230 -4.25 3.19 17.95
CA GLY A 230 -4.76 2.42 16.82
C GLY A 230 -3.87 2.47 15.57
N PRO A 231 -4.35 1.91 14.46
CA PRO A 231 -3.67 1.93 13.17
C PRO A 231 -3.28 3.33 12.70
N VAL A 232 -2.08 3.40 12.10
CA VAL A 232 -1.46 4.66 11.68
C VAL A 232 -1.39 4.73 10.16
N ALA A 233 -1.79 5.85 9.57
CA ALA A 233 -1.55 6.15 8.17
C ALA A 233 -0.08 6.52 7.98
N VAL A 234 0.65 5.79 7.13
CA VAL A 234 2.07 5.97 6.90
C VAL A 234 2.38 6.09 5.41
N ALA A 235 3.46 6.79 5.07
CA ALA A 235 4.00 6.81 3.72
C ALA A 235 5.34 6.06 3.68
N ILE A 236 5.59 5.38 2.56
CA ILE A 236 6.81 4.60 2.33
C ILE A 236 7.37 4.85 0.93
N ASP A 237 8.64 4.48 0.74
CA ASP A 237 9.21 4.27 -0.59
C ASP A 237 8.85 2.85 -1.07
N ALA A 238 7.94 2.78 -2.02
CA ALA A 238 7.49 1.56 -2.67
C ALA A 238 8.00 1.44 -4.12
N SER A 239 8.93 2.29 -4.54
CA SER A 239 9.41 2.35 -5.93
C SER A 239 10.15 1.09 -6.41
N ASN A 240 10.61 0.25 -5.49
CA ASN A 240 11.41 -0.92 -5.81
C ASN A 240 10.59 -2.05 -6.45
N TRP A 241 11.15 -2.70 -7.48
CA TRP A 241 10.54 -3.86 -8.12
C TRP A 241 10.26 -5.01 -7.14
N SER A 242 11.08 -5.16 -6.09
CA SER A 242 10.91 -6.18 -5.05
C SER A 242 9.68 -5.91 -4.17
N PHE A 243 9.28 -4.64 -4.00
CA PHE A 243 8.02 -4.27 -3.37
C PHE A 243 6.83 -4.57 -4.30
N GLN A 244 6.94 -4.18 -5.59
CA GLN A 244 5.91 -4.48 -6.60
C GLN A 244 5.56 -5.97 -6.64
N LEU A 245 6.58 -6.84 -6.57
CA LEU A 245 6.45 -8.29 -6.67
C LEU A 245 6.53 -9.03 -5.32
N TYR A 246 6.44 -8.30 -4.20
CA TYR A 246 6.47 -8.91 -2.87
C TYR A 246 5.42 -10.00 -2.72
N HIS A 247 5.83 -11.13 -2.12
CA HIS A 247 4.95 -12.28 -1.87
C HIS A 247 4.81 -12.61 -0.39
N GLY A 248 5.90 -12.62 0.38
CA GLY A 248 5.84 -12.93 1.81
C GLY A 248 7.21 -12.92 2.49
N GLY A 249 7.21 -12.98 3.80
CA GLY A 249 8.41 -12.87 4.65
C GLY A 249 8.66 -11.43 5.12
N ILE A 250 9.76 -11.20 5.84
CA ILE A 250 10.09 -9.86 6.35
C ILE A 250 10.86 -9.09 5.29
N TYR A 251 10.21 -8.06 4.71
CA TYR A 251 10.77 -7.20 3.67
C TYR A 251 11.91 -6.37 4.25
N ASP A 252 13.13 -6.70 3.82
CA ASP A 252 14.39 -6.06 4.22
C ASP A 252 15.13 -5.65 2.93
N GLU A 253 14.84 -4.43 2.43
CA GLU A 253 15.34 -3.91 1.16
C GLU A 253 16.20 -2.68 1.38
N SER A 254 17.52 -2.88 1.33
CA SER A 254 18.50 -1.83 1.66
C SER A 254 18.55 -0.67 0.66
N SER A 255 18.01 -0.82 -0.55
CA SER A 255 17.94 0.23 -1.57
C SER A 255 16.74 1.17 -1.39
N CYS A 256 15.83 0.86 -0.47
CA CYS A 256 14.71 1.72 -0.10
C CYS A 256 15.17 3.05 0.50
N SER A 257 14.58 4.14 0.05
CA SER A 257 14.84 5.48 0.58
C SER A 257 13.99 5.79 1.82
N PRO A 258 14.56 6.36 2.89
CA PRO A 258 13.77 6.84 4.01
C PRO A 258 13.10 8.21 3.76
N SER A 259 13.39 8.87 2.63
CA SER A 259 12.94 10.23 2.31
C SER A 259 12.21 10.38 0.99
N ASN A 260 12.43 9.49 0.01
CA ASN A 260 11.74 9.56 -1.29
C ASN A 260 10.44 8.75 -1.23
N LEU A 261 9.49 9.21 -0.42
CA LEU A 261 8.24 8.52 -0.20
C LEU A 261 7.28 8.73 -1.37
N ASP A 262 6.62 7.66 -1.82
CA ASP A 262 5.75 7.69 -2.99
C ASP A 262 4.43 6.91 -2.81
N HIS A 263 4.26 6.18 -1.69
CA HIS A 263 3.09 5.33 -1.48
C HIS A 263 2.51 5.47 -0.08
N GLY A 264 1.20 5.70 0.01
CA GLY A 264 0.44 5.74 1.27
C GLY A 264 -0.10 4.35 1.63
N VAL A 265 0.19 3.88 2.85
CA VAL A 265 -0.24 2.58 3.37
C VAL A 265 -0.64 2.69 4.84
N GLY A 266 -1.04 1.60 5.47
CA GLY A 266 -1.48 1.60 6.88
C GLY A 266 -0.63 0.69 7.77
N CYS A 267 -0.01 1.23 8.80
CA CYS A 267 0.60 0.43 9.86
C CYS A 267 -0.50 -0.05 10.82
N VAL A 268 -0.76 -1.36 10.84
CA VAL A 268 -1.83 -1.97 11.67
C VAL A 268 -1.27 -2.77 12.86
N GLY A 269 0.04 -2.76 13.03
CA GLY A 269 0.68 -3.45 14.13
C GLY A 269 2.15 -3.73 13.90
N TYR A 270 2.71 -4.55 14.77
CA TYR A 270 4.10 -4.99 14.74
C TYR A 270 4.29 -6.31 15.45
N GLY A 271 5.40 -6.98 15.18
CA GLY A 271 5.74 -8.25 15.81
C GLY A 271 7.22 -8.58 15.69
N SER A 272 7.55 -9.82 16.06
CA SER A 272 8.90 -10.36 15.94
C SER A 272 8.84 -11.82 15.49
N GLU A 273 9.72 -12.21 14.56
CA GLU A 273 9.90 -13.58 14.10
C GLU A 273 11.40 -13.87 14.07
N ASP A 274 11.83 -14.94 14.78
CA ASP A 274 13.25 -15.33 14.92
C ASP A 274 14.17 -14.17 15.34
N GLY A 275 13.69 -13.34 16.29
CA GLY A 275 14.41 -12.17 16.80
C GLY A 275 14.45 -10.97 15.86
N THR A 276 13.84 -11.06 14.69
CA THR A 276 13.70 -9.93 13.74
C THR A 276 12.37 -9.23 13.95
N LYS A 277 12.40 -7.96 14.38
CA LYS A 277 11.20 -7.13 14.52
C LYS A 277 10.69 -6.66 13.18
N TYR A 278 9.36 -6.54 13.05
CA TYR A 278 8.71 -6.08 11.82
C TYR A 278 7.43 -5.30 12.10
N TRP A 279 7.07 -4.45 11.16
CA TRP A 279 5.79 -3.77 11.05
C TRP A 279 4.80 -4.61 10.25
N ILE A 280 3.53 -4.64 10.65
CA ILE A 280 2.43 -5.20 9.87
C ILE A 280 1.78 -4.05 9.10
N VAL A 281 1.94 -4.06 7.78
CA VAL A 281 1.52 -2.95 6.92
C VAL A 281 0.41 -3.41 5.97
N ARG A 282 -0.72 -2.71 6.02
CA ARG A 282 -1.88 -2.92 5.15
C ARG A 282 -1.71 -2.12 3.87
N ASN A 283 -1.77 -2.81 2.72
CA ASN A 283 -1.75 -2.19 1.40
C ASN A 283 -3.17 -2.12 0.79
N SER A 284 -3.31 -1.40 -0.32
CA SER A 284 -4.56 -1.18 -1.06
C SER A 284 -4.50 -1.77 -2.49
N TRP A 285 -3.92 -2.95 -2.65
CA TRP A 285 -3.75 -3.61 -3.95
C TRP A 285 -4.46 -4.97 -4.04
N GLY A 286 -5.53 -5.16 -3.25
CA GLY A 286 -6.28 -6.41 -3.19
C GLY A 286 -5.53 -7.54 -2.48
N THR A 287 -6.22 -8.64 -2.23
CA THR A 287 -5.69 -9.78 -1.45
C THR A 287 -4.72 -10.67 -2.22
N SER A 288 -4.58 -10.50 -3.54
CA SER A 288 -3.64 -11.27 -4.37
C SER A 288 -2.21 -10.76 -4.32
N TRP A 289 -1.96 -9.58 -3.73
CA TRP A 289 -0.64 -9.03 -3.50
C TRP A 289 -0.15 -9.36 -2.09
N GLY A 290 1.13 -9.71 -1.98
CA GLY A 290 1.80 -9.94 -0.71
C GLY A 290 1.15 -11.02 0.17
N GLU A 291 1.19 -10.83 1.46
CA GLU A 291 0.57 -11.71 2.47
C GLU A 291 -0.92 -11.38 2.60
N LYS A 292 -1.73 -11.79 1.62
CA LYS A 292 -3.19 -11.51 1.53
C LYS A 292 -3.51 -10.00 1.61
N GLY A 293 -2.71 -9.17 0.93
CA GLY A 293 -2.86 -7.71 0.89
C GLY A 293 -2.02 -6.97 1.93
N TYR A 294 -1.27 -7.67 2.75
CA TYR A 294 -0.35 -7.12 3.74
C TYR A 294 1.10 -7.37 3.37
N ILE A 295 2.00 -6.59 3.99
CA ILE A 295 3.44 -6.78 3.96
C ILE A 295 3.98 -6.67 5.38
N ARG A 296 4.96 -7.53 5.71
CA ARG A 296 5.76 -7.37 6.92
C ARG A 296 7.05 -6.65 6.57
N MET A 297 7.21 -5.41 7.03
CA MET A 297 8.38 -4.58 6.76
C MET A 297 9.31 -4.61 7.96
N ILE A 298 10.61 -4.75 7.75
CA ILE A 298 11.57 -4.81 8.86
C ILE A 298 11.50 -3.54 9.71
N TRP A 299 11.48 -3.68 11.04
CA TRP A 299 11.61 -2.57 11.97
C TRP A 299 13.08 -2.33 12.24
N LYS A 300 13.69 -1.47 11.44
CA LYS A 300 15.11 -1.18 11.52
C LYS A 300 15.47 0.09 10.73
N ASN A 301 16.06 1.06 11.41
CA ASN A 301 16.64 2.26 10.81
C ASN A 301 15.68 3.03 9.90
N ASN A 302 14.39 3.03 10.25
CA ASN A 302 13.33 3.68 9.45
C ASN A 302 13.39 3.27 7.97
N GLN A 303 13.56 1.96 7.72
CA GLN A 303 13.67 1.45 6.37
C GLN A 303 12.43 1.80 5.54
N CYS A 304 12.63 2.18 4.28
CA CYS A 304 11.61 2.70 3.37
C CYS A 304 10.84 3.92 3.91
N GLY A 305 11.30 4.55 5.00
CA GLY A 305 10.72 5.76 5.55
C GLY A 305 9.39 5.58 6.31
N ILE A 306 9.10 4.37 6.82
CA ILE A 306 7.81 4.05 7.45
C ILE A 306 7.41 5.01 8.58
N ALA A 307 8.38 5.57 9.31
CA ALA A 307 8.15 6.56 10.36
C ALA A 307 8.39 8.02 9.89
N SER A 308 8.79 8.25 8.62
CA SER A 308 9.09 9.59 8.13
C SER A 308 7.84 10.45 7.97
N MET A 309 6.74 9.87 7.45
CA MET A 309 5.45 10.52 7.24
C MET A 309 4.33 9.63 7.78
N ALA A 310 4.22 9.60 9.11
CA ALA A 310 3.22 8.82 9.82
C ALA A 310 2.28 9.74 10.61
N THR A 311 0.97 9.46 10.55
CA THR A 311 -0.08 10.30 11.15
C THR A 311 -1.31 9.46 11.51
N LEU A 312 -2.05 9.86 12.53
CA LEU A 312 -3.25 9.16 12.95
C LEU A 312 -4.35 10.14 13.42
N PRO A 313 -5.61 9.86 13.08
CA PRO A 313 -6.76 10.66 13.48
C PRO A 313 -7.27 10.28 14.87
N PHE A 314 -8.09 11.17 15.45
CA PHE A 314 -8.87 10.95 16.68
C PHE A 314 -10.36 11.16 16.39
N ALA A 315 -11.13 10.09 16.59
CA ALA A 315 -12.58 10.11 16.59
C ALA A 315 -13.15 10.70 17.89
#